data_7977e9331e09959220a16f33874e405d
#
_entry.id   7977e9331e09959220a16f33874e405d
#
_cell.length_a   1.000
_cell.length_b   1.000
_cell.length_c   1.000
_cell.angle_alpha   90.00
_cell.angle_beta   90.00
_cell.angle_gamma   90.00
#
_symmetry.space_group_name_H-M   'P 1'
#
loop_
_entity.id
_entity.type
_entity.pdbx_description
1 polymer ?
#
loop_
_entity_poly.entity_id
_entity_poly.type
_entity_poly.pdbx_seq_one_letter_code
_entity_poly.pdbx_strand_id
1 'polypeptide(L)'
;MDSNYKYKLSIIIVNYNVEYFLDQCLDSVRKGIRNISAEVFIVDNCSVDGSIEMVKKKYPEFTLIENKDNVGFSKANNQAIEISKGEYVLLLNPDTVVEEDTFKKTFDFMDERPDSGGLGVRMIDGKGVFLPESKRGLPTPLVAFYKIFGLSALFPKSKRFGQYHLGHLSEFETN
;
A
#
# COMPACT_ATOMS: atom_id res chain seq x y z
N MET A 1 12.13 -23.24 11.10
CA MET A 1 10.92 -23.56 10.30
C MET A 1 11.27 -23.18 8.88
N ASP A 2 11.40 -24.17 8.00
CA ASP A 2 11.61 -23.87 6.57
C ASP A 2 10.38 -23.15 6.05
N SER A 3 10.50 -21.87 5.70
CA SER A 3 9.38 -21.12 5.15
C SER A 3 9.04 -21.70 3.78
N ASN A 4 7.79 -22.07 3.58
CA ASN A 4 7.26 -22.55 2.30
C ASN A 4 7.26 -21.47 1.20
N TYR A 5 7.71 -20.25 1.54
CA TYR A 5 7.72 -19.07 0.69
C TYR A 5 9.11 -18.79 0.12
N LYS A 6 9.13 -18.38 -1.16
CA LYS A 6 10.39 -18.06 -1.85
C LYS A 6 10.96 -16.70 -1.44
N TYR A 7 10.08 -15.77 -1.09
CA TYR A 7 10.42 -14.40 -0.68
C TYR A 7 9.76 -14.07 0.66
N LYS A 8 10.32 -13.13 1.40
CA LYS A 8 9.68 -12.57 2.60
C LYS A 8 8.52 -11.65 2.24
N LEU A 9 8.67 -10.88 1.13
CA LEU A 9 7.72 -9.85 0.75
C LEU A 9 7.47 -9.85 -0.76
N SER A 10 6.20 -9.80 -1.18
CA SER A 10 5.78 -9.48 -2.54
C SER A 10 5.17 -8.08 -2.54
N ILE A 11 5.78 -7.14 -3.26
CA ILE A 11 5.30 -5.76 -3.38
C ILE A 11 4.56 -5.63 -4.71
N ILE A 12 3.32 -5.15 -4.67
CA ILE A 12 2.47 -4.99 -5.85
C ILE A 12 2.10 -3.50 -6.00
N ILE A 13 2.38 -2.96 -7.18
CA ILE A 13 2.15 -1.57 -7.53
C ILE A 13 1.29 -1.54 -8.80
N VAL A 14 0.08 -0.99 -8.71
CA VAL A 14 -0.78 -0.80 -9.88
C VAL A 14 -0.56 0.60 -10.42
N ASN A 15 -0.18 0.69 -11.70
CA ASN A 15 0.09 1.95 -12.39
C ASN A 15 -0.99 2.28 -13.41
N TYR A 16 -1.32 3.57 -13.53
CA TYR A 16 -2.13 4.11 -14.62
C TYR A 16 -1.82 5.60 -14.84
N ASN A 17 -1.03 5.92 -15.87
CA ASN A 17 -0.68 7.29 -16.30
C ASN A 17 -0.09 8.18 -15.20
N VAL A 18 0.88 7.69 -14.43
CA VAL A 18 1.56 8.44 -13.38
C VAL A 18 3.09 8.22 -13.39
N GLU A 19 3.71 8.23 -14.58
CA GLU A 19 5.13 7.95 -14.82
C GLU A 19 6.07 8.61 -13.79
N TYR A 20 5.91 9.93 -13.56
CA TYR A 20 6.79 10.67 -12.66
C TYR A 20 6.72 10.17 -11.21
N PHE A 21 5.52 9.93 -10.71
CA PHE A 21 5.34 9.41 -9.34
C PHE A 21 5.77 7.96 -9.23
N LEU A 22 5.47 7.14 -10.25
CA LEU A 22 5.92 5.76 -10.32
C LEU A 22 7.44 5.66 -10.27
N ASP A 23 8.19 6.51 -10.99
CA ASP A 23 9.65 6.52 -10.97
C ASP A 23 10.19 6.79 -9.56
N GLN A 24 9.63 7.77 -8.84
CA GLN A 24 10.01 8.05 -7.45
C GLN A 24 9.67 6.89 -6.50
N CYS A 25 8.48 6.32 -6.66
CA CYS A 25 8.04 5.17 -5.89
C CYS A 25 9.02 4.00 -6.06
N LEU A 26 9.31 3.60 -7.31
CA LEU A 26 10.18 2.47 -7.62
C LEU A 26 11.62 2.67 -7.15
N ASP A 27 12.16 3.90 -7.23
CA ASP A 27 13.48 4.21 -6.69
C ASP A 27 13.52 4.03 -5.17
N SER A 28 12.48 4.47 -4.45
CA SER A 28 12.36 4.27 -3.00
C SER A 28 12.20 2.80 -2.63
N VAL A 29 11.38 2.05 -3.38
CA VAL A 29 11.21 0.60 -3.22
C VAL A 29 12.54 -0.13 -3.42
N ARG A 30 13.27 0.17 -4.51
CA ARG A 30 14.59 -0.41 -4.78
C ARG A 30 15.57 -0.22 -3.63
N LYS A 31 15.56 0.97 -3.01
CA LYS A 31 16.40 1.26 -1.83
C LYS A 31 15.95 0.45 -0.61
N GLY A 32 14.65 0.43 -0.35
CA GLY A 32 14.08 -0.24 0.81
C GLY A 32 14.21 -1.76 0.80
N ILE A 33 14.32 -2.40 -0.37
CA ILE A 33 14.45 -3.87 -0.47
C ILE A 33 15.88 -4.39 -0.54
N ARG A 34 16.92 -3.54 -0.50
CA ARG A 34 18.33 -3.94 -0.72
C ARG A 34 18.80 -5.14 0.10
N ASN A 35 18.29 -5.29 1.31
CA ASN A 35 18.68 -6.35 2.26
C ASN A 35 17.49 -7.25 2.62
N ILE A 36 16.46 -7.29 1.78
CA ILE A 36 15.23 -8.04 2.01
C ILE A 36 15.03 -9.01 0.85
N SER A 37 14.70 -10.26 1.16
CA SER A 37 14.24 -11.21 0.15
C SER A 37 12.84 -10.79 -0.33
N ALA A 38 12.78 -10.06 -1.43
CA ALA A 38 11.55 -9.50 -1.96
C ALA A 38 11.43 -9.68 -3.47
N GLU A 39 10.20 -9.69 -3.97
CA GLU A 39 9.86 -9.55 -5.38
C GLU A 39 8.94 -8.34 -5.56
N VAL A 40 9.03 -7.69 -6.72
CA VAL A 40 8.23 -6.48 -7.03
C VAL A 40 7.49 -6.69 -8.34
N PHE A 41 6.19 -6.47 -8.31
CA PHE A 41 5.31 -6.48 -9.46
C PHE A 41 4.79 -5.06 -9.75
N ILE A 42 4.92 -4.64 -10.99
CA ILE A 42 4.25 -3.46 -11.52
C ILE A 42 3.16 -3.95 -12.46
N VAL A 43 1.90 -3.62 -12.15
CA VAL A 43 0.78 -3.93 -13.03
C VAL A 43 0.33 -2.65 -13.72
N ASP A 44 0.68 -2.50 -14.97
CA ASP A 44 0.30 -1.34 -15.76
C ASP A 44 -1.10 -1.53 -16.38
N ASN A 45 -2.00 -0.62 -16.06
CA ASN A 45 -3.39 -0.67 -16.50
C ASN A 45 -3.63 0.06 -17.84
N CYS A 46 -2.79 -0.23 -18.85
CA CYS A 46 -2.89 0.39 -20.18
C CYS A 46 -2.53 1.89 -20.13
N SER A 47 -1.40 2.24 -19.53
CA SER A 47 -0.89 3.61 -19.54
C SER A 47 -0.48 4.04 -20.96
N VAL A 48 -0.68 5.32 -21.25
CA VAL A 48 -0.32 5.96 -22.52
C VAL A 48 0.76 7.04 -22.35
N ASP A 49 1.24 7.24 -21.13
CA ASP A 49 2.42 8.03 -20.82
C ASP A 49 3.71 7.19 -20.99
N GLY A 50 4.84 7.66 -20.58
CA GLY A 50 6.11 6.91 -20.69
C GLY A 50 6.35 5.85 -19.61
N SER A 51 5.35 5.49 -18.79
CA SER A 51 5.49 4.59 -17.63
C SER A 51 6.09 3.23 -18.00
N ILE A 52 5.59 2.58 -19.05
CA ILE A 52 6.03 1.25 -19.47
C ILE A 52 7.50 1.26 -19.91
N GLU A 53 7.86 2.20 -20.79
CA GLU A 53 9.23 2.37 -21.29
C GLU A 53 10.21 2.72 -20.17
N MET A 54 9.80 3.58 -19.24
CA MET A 54 10.57 3.96 -18.06
C MET A 54 10.84 2.73 -17.19
N VAL A 55 9.82 1.91 -16.87
CA VAL A 55 9.98 0.71 -16.06
C VAL A 55 10.93 -0.27 -16.75
N LYS A 56 10.73 -0.60 -18.03
CA LYS A 56 11.58 -1.52 -18.79
C LYS A 56 13.04 -1.08 -18.83
N LYS A 57 13.30 0.22 -18.90
CA LYS A 57 14.63 0.79 -19.01
C LYS A 57 15.35 0.91 -17.66
N LYS A 58 14.65 1.40 -16.63
CA LYS A 58 15.26 1.75 -15.33
C LYS A 58 15.15 0.62 -14.29
N TYR A 59 14.13 -0.23 -14.41
CA TYR A 59 13.78 -1.24 -13.40
C TYR A 59 13.60 -2.64 -14.01
N PRO A 60 14.54 -3.12 -14.83
CA PRO A 60 14.42 -4.42 -15.54
C PRO A 60 14.40 -5.63 -14.59
N GLU A 61 14.81 -5.44 -13.33
CA GLU A 61 14.76 -6.48 -12.29
C GLU A 61 13.35 -6.70 -11.71
N PHE A 62 12.42 -5.75 -11.92
CA PHE A 62 11.04 -5.87 -11.45
C PHE A 62 10.15 -6.53 -12.50
N THR A 63 9.14 -7.25 -12.06
CA THR A 63 8.19 -7.92 -12.97
C THR A 63 7.13 -6.93 -13.43
N LEU A 64 7.08 -6.64 -14.72
CA LEU A 64 6.06 -5.79 -15.33
C LEU A 64 4.95 -6.66 -15.96
N ILE A 65 3.70 -6.38 -15.60
CA ILE A 65 2.48 -6.95 -16.19
C ILE A 65 1.78 -5.83 -16.95
N GLU A 66 1.65 -5.99 -18.27
CA GLU A 66 1.07 -4.98 -19.14
C GLU A 66 -0.36 -5.38 -19.53
N ASN A 67 -1.36 -4.66 -19.02
CA ASN A 67 -2.76 -4.86 -19.40
C ASN A 67 -3.07 -4.12 -20.71
N LYS A 68 -3.92 -4.73 -21.55
CA LYS A 68 -4.39 -4.11 -22.80
C LYS A 68 -5.49 -3.07 -22.58
N ASP A 69 -6.14 -3.13 -21.42
CA ASP A 69 -7.23 -2.26 -21.00
C ASP A 69 -7.07 -1.92 -19.53
N ASN A 70 -7.68 -0.81 -19.07
CA ASN A 70 -7.76 -0.52 -17.64
C ASN A 70 -8.79 -1.45 -16.98
N VAL A 71 -8.29 -2.53 -16.37
CA VAL A 71 -9.13 -3.55 -15.72
C VAL A 71 -9.60 -3.16 -14.31
N GLY A 72 -9.20 -1.99 -13.83
CA GLY A 72 -9.48 -1.47 -12.49
C GLY A 72 -8.51 -1.98 -11.42
N PHE A 73 -8.50 -1.28 -10.29
CA PHE A 73 -7.51 -1.47 -9.22
C PHE A 73 -7.50 -2.89 -8.64
N SER A 74 -8.66 -3.39 -8.23
CA SER A 74 -8.75 -4.71 -7.56
C SER A 74 -8.34 -5.86 -8.47
N LYS A 75 -8.77 -5.84 -9.74
CA LYS A 75 -8.43 -6.89 -10.69
C LYS A 75 -6.95 -6.88 -11.04
N ALA A 76 -6.37 -5.70 -11.21
CA ALA A 76 -4.94 -5.54 -11.45
C ALA A 76 -4.09 -6.06 -10.28
N ASN A 77 -4.45 -5.73 -9.04
CA ASN A 77 -3.78 -6.30 -7.87
C ASN A 77 -3.87 -7.83 -7.83
N ASN A 78 -5.06 -8.40 -8.07
CA ASN A 78 -5.26 -9.85 -8.04
C ASN A 78 -4.39 -10.60 -9.07
N GLN A 79 -4.14 -10.02 -10.25
CA GLN A 79 -3.24 -10.62 -11.26
C GLN A 79 -1.83 -10.87 -10.69
N ALA A 80 -1.30 -9.93 -9.93
CA ALA A 80 0.01 -10.08 -9.31
C ALA A 80 -0.04 -10.95 -8.04
N ILE A 81 -1.10 -10.85 -7.23
CA ILE A 81 -1.29 -11.69 -6.03
C ILE A 81 -1.29 -13.17 -6.41
N GLU A 82 -1.97 -13.57 -7.50
CA GLU A 82 -2.09 -14.96 -7.94
C GLU A 82 -0.74 -15.62 -8.28
N ILE A 83 0.26 -14.84 -8.69
CA ILE A 83 1.59 -15.33 -9.05
C ILE A 83 2.67 -15.01 -8.01
N SER A 84 2.32 -14.26 -6.95
CA SER A 84 3.24 -13.87 -5.88
C SER A 84 3.67 -15.06 -5.05
N LYS A 85 4.91 -15.01 -4.52
CA LYS A 85 5.56 -16.10 -3.76
C LYS A 85 6.11 -15.63 -2.42
N GLY A 86 5.75 -14.41 -2.01
CA GLY A 86 6.11 -13.83 -0.72
C GLY A 86 5.23 -14.36 0.41
N GLU A 87 5.82 -14.44 1.59
CA GLU A 87 5.07 -14.72 2.82
C GLU A 87 4.06 -13.62 3.13
N TYR A 88 4.45 -12.38 2.89
CA TYR A 88 3.58 -11.20 2.98
C TYR A 88 3.37 -10.57 1.60
N VAL A 89 2.17 -10.02 1.40
CA VAL A 89 1.83 -9.23 0.21
C VAL A 89 1.59 -7.79 0.63
N LEU A 90 2.32 -6.86 0.02
CA LEU A 90 2.14 -5.42 0.21
C LEU A 90 1.54 -4.79 -1.04
N LEU A 91 0.40 -4.13 -0.91
CA LEU A 91 -0.18 -3.30 -1.95
C LEU A 91 0.31 -1.86 -1.75
N LEU A 92 1.04 -1.32 -2.71
CA LEU A 92 1.64 0.01 -2.64
C LEU A 92 1.11 0.89 -3.77
N ASN A 93 0.66 2.10 -3.43
CA ASN A 93 0.25 3.06 -4.44
C ASN A 93 1.47 3.62 -5.20
N PRO A 94 1.34 3.90 -6.50
CA PRO A 94 2.44 4.38 -7.35
C PRO A 94 2.91 5.81 -7.03
N ASP A 95 2.15 6.55 -6.23
CA ASP A 95 2.44 7.91 -5.75
C ASP A 95 3.00 7.96 -4.33
N THR A 96 3.44 6.82 -3.80
CA THR A 96 4.00 6.69 -2.46
C THR A 96 5.52 6.61 -2.50
N VAL A 97 6.19 7.34 -1.62
CA VAL A 97 7.64 7.19 -1.35
C VAL A 97 7.82 6.54 0.01
N VAL A 98 8.61 5.47 0.06
CA VAL A 98 8.87 4.71 1.29
C VAL A 98 10.25 4.98 1.85
N GLU A 99 10.39 5.04 3.17
CA GLU A 99 11.69 5.09 3.84
C GLU A 99 12.39 3.73 3.75
N GLU A 100 13.74 3.73 3.80
CA GLU A 100 14.55 2.53 3.58
C GLU A 100 14.27 1.38 4.57
N ASP A 101 13.79 1.67 5.77
CA ASP A 101 13.49 0.69 6.81
C ASP A 101 11.99 0.32 6.92
N THR A 102 11.12 0.96 6.11
CA THR A 102 9.68 0.76 6.18
C THR A 102 9.28 -0.70 5.99
N PHE A 103 9.79 -1.37 4.96
CA PHE A 103 9.44 -2.76 4.69
C PHE A 103 9.88 -3.69 5.81
N LYS A 104 11.10 -3.47 6.33
CA LYS A 104 11.60 -4.28 7.44
C LYS A 104 10.72 -4.11 8.68
N LYS A 105 10.40 -2.89 9.06
CA LYS A 105 9.51 -2.60 10.20
C LYS A 105 8.13 -3.21 10.04
N THR A 106 7.57 -3.22 8.82
CA THR A 106 6.23 -3.77 8.58
C THR A 106 6.18 -5.29 8.74
N PHE A 107 7.12 -6.04 8.15
CA PHE A 107 7.06 -7.49 8.32
C PHE A 107 7.59 -7.96 9.70
N ASP A 108 8.56 -7.27 10.32
CA ASP A 108 8.95 -7.55 11.71
C ASP A 108 7.73 -7.44 12.65
N PHE A 109 6.92 -6.37 12.47
CA PHE A 109 5.69 -6.20 13.23
C PHE A 109 4.67 -7.31 13.00
N MET A 110 4.50 -7.78 11.75
CA MET A 110 3.60 -8.90 11.43
C MET A 110 4.12 -10.22 12.00
N ASP A 111 5.45 -10.45 12.00
CA ASP A 111 6.08 -11.63 12.59
C ASP A 111 5.86 -11.71 14.11
N GLU A 112 5.86 -10.55 14.79
CA GLU A 112 5.58 -10.46 16.23
C GLU A 112 4.09 -10.68 16.56
N ARG A 113 3.20 -10.60 15.56
CA ARG A 113 1.75 -10.67 15.74
C ARG A 113 1.10 -11.63 14.73
N PRO A 114 1.31 -12.93 14.90
CA PRO A 114 0.84 -13.95 13.96
C PRO A 114 -0.69 -14.08 13.87
N ASP A 115 -1.42 -13.46 14.79
CA ASP A 115 -2.88 -13.34 14.78
C ASP A 115 -3.39 -12.16 13.95
N SER A 116 -2.50 -11.29 13.46
CA SER A 116 -2.86 -10.14 12.62
C SER A 116 -3.06 -10.56 11.17
N GLY A 117 -4.23 -10.23 10.61
CA GLY A 117 -4.56 -10.49 9.21
C GLY A 117 -4.09 -9.41 8.23
N GLY A 118 -3.62 -8.26 8.71
CA GLY A 118 -3.15 -7.16 7.89
C GLY A 118 -2.65 -5.98 8.71
N LEU A 119 -1.86 -5.13 8.06
CA LEU A 119 -1.24 -3.94 8.64
C LEU A 119 -1.41 -2.75 7.70
N GLY A 120 -1.82 -1.60 8.25
CA GLY A 120 -1.73 -0.30 7.59
C GLY A 120 -0.65 0.55 8.23
N VAL A 121 0.11 1.29 7.44
CA VAL A 121 1.18 2.16 7.95
C VAL A 121 0.70 3.59 8.14
N ARG A 122 1.36 4.31 9.06
CA ARG A 122 1.18 5.74 9.21
C ARG A 122 1.75 6.47 7.99
N MET A 123 0.90 7.24 7.31
CA MET A 123 1.32 8.04 6.16
C MET A 123 1.48 9.50 6.57
N ILE A 124 2.47 10.15 5.97
CA ILE A 124 2.75 11.57 6.12
C ILE A 124 2.81 12.24 4.74
N ASP A 125 2.50 13.52 4.68
CA ASP A 125 2.71 14.31 3.46
C ASP A 125 4.19 14.72 3.29
N GLY A 126 4.52 15.41 2.18
CA GLY A 126 5.88 15.90 1.90
C GLY A 126 6.41 16.94 2.91
N LYS A 127 5.58 17.37 3.90
CA LYS A 127 5.95 18.26 4.99
C LYS A 127 6.07 17.52 6.33
N GLY A 128 5.89 16.21 6.34
CA GLY A 128 5.91 15.38 7.55
C GLY A 128 4.62 15.42 8.36
N VAL A 129 3.53 15.99 7.82
CA VAL A 129 2.24 16.07 8.49
C VAL A 129 1.47 14.76 8.28
N PHE A 130 0.91 14.22 9.35
CA PHE A 130 0.11 13.00 9.33
C PHE A 130 -1.10 13.14 8.40
N LEU A 131 -1.31 12.11 7.57
CA LEU A 131 -2.48 11.99 6.69
C LEU A 131 -3.57 11.15 7.36
N PRO A 132 -4.68 11.76 7.82
CA PRO A 132 -5.77 11.04 8.49
C PRO A 132 -6.38 9.92 7.64
N GLU A 133 -6.25 10.00 6.33
CA GLU A 133 -6.73 9.00 5.37
C GLU A 133 -6.01 7.65 5.49
N SER A 134 -4.82 7.63 6.09
CA SER A 134 -4.08 6.38 6.36
C SER A 134 -4.75 5.51 7.43
N LYS A 135 -5.71 6.10 8.18
CA LYS A 135 -6.41 5.44 9.27
C LYS A 135 -7.92 5.47 9.02
N ARG A 136 -8.51 4.33 8.69
CA ARG A 136 -9.95 4.23 8.40
C ARG A 136 -10.57 3.04 9.12
N GLY A 137 -11.73 3.31 9.75
CA GLY A 137 -12.57 2.25 10.29
C GLY A 137 -13.35 1.51 9.20
N LEU A 138 -13.95 0.38 9.56
CA LEU A 138 -14.81 -0.39 8.66
C LEU A 138 -15.99 0.47 8.18
N PRO A 139 -16.24 0.54 6.86
CA PRO A 139 -17.31 1.34 6.29
C PRO A 139 -18.67 0.63 6.45
N THR A 140 -19.20 0.58 7.67
CA THR A 140 -20.55 0.06 7.89
C THR A 140 -21.60 1.09 7.46
N PRO A 141 -22.86 0.67 7.17
CA PRO A 141 -23.94 1.60 6.84
C PRO A 141 -24.14 2.70 7.88
N LEU A 142 -23.99 2.37 9.17
CA LEU A 142 -24.13 3.31 10.27
C LEU A 142 -22.97 4.34 10.30
N VAL A 143 -21.75 3.89 10.03
CA VAL A 143 -20.57 4.77 9.96
C VAL A 143 -20.68 5.71 8.75
N ALA A 144 -21.17 5.20 7.60
CA ALA A 144 -21.45 6.02 6.42
C ALA A 144 -22.54 7.06 6.71
N PHE A 145 -23.61 6.68 7.39
CA PHE A 145 -24.65 7.61 7.83
C PHE A 145 -24.09 8.75 8.70
N TYR A 146 -23.28 8.45 9.71
CA TYR A 146 -22.65 9.47 10.56
C TYR A 146 -21.76 10.44 9.76
N LYS A 147 -21.06 9.94 8.73
CA LYS A 147 -20.25 10.78 7.84
C LYS A 147 -21.12 11.70 6.98
N ILE A 148 -22.14 11.17 6.31
CA ILE A 148 -23.02 11.93 5.40
C ILE A 148 -23.77 13.02 6.16
N PHE A 149 -24.26 12.75 7.38
CA PHE A 149 -24.98 13.72 8.20
C PHE A 149 -24.04 14.63 9.05
N GLY A 150 -22.72 14.61 8.82
CA GLY A 150 -21.78 15.51 9.47
C GLY A 150 -21.46 15.19 10.93
N LEU A 151 -22.05 14.16 11.53
CA LEU A 151 -21.81 13.78 12.92
C LEU A 151 -20.35 13.39 13.18
N SER A 152 -19.68 12.79 12.20
CA SER A 152 -18.26 12.48 12.28
C SER A 152 -17.38 13.73 12.31
N ALA A 153 -17.79 14.84 11.69
CA ALA A 153 -17.08 16.11 11.70
C ALA A 153 -17.31 16.87 13.01
N LEU A 154 -18.55 16.84 13.55
CA LEU A 154 -18.90 17.47 14.81
C LEU A 154 -18.26 16.79 16.03
N PHE A 155 -18.11 15.47 15.98
CA PHE A 155 -17.59 14.67 17.09
C PHE A 155 -16.45 13.73 16.65
N PRO A 156 -15.31 14.27 16.13
CA PRO A 156 -14.25 13.47 15.51
C PRO A 156 -13.57 12.51 16.51
N LYS A 157 -13.50 12.87 17.79
CA LYS A 157 -12.90 12.06 18.87
C LYS A 157 -13.89 11.08 19.53
N SER A 158 -15.15 11.04 19.09
CA SER A 158 -16.13 10.11 19.64
C SER A 158 -15.91 8.67 19.14
N LYS A 159 -15.85 7.70 20.04
CA LYS A 159 -15.79 6.28 19.69
C LYS A 159 -16.99 5.83 18.83
N ARG A 160 -18.15 6.54 18.92
CA ARG A 160 -19.36 6.21 18.15
C ARG A 160 -19.43 6.93 16.81
N PHE A 161 -19.18 8.25 16.78
CA PHE A 161 -19.36 9.09 15.60
C PHE A 161 -18.07 9.25 14.79
N GLY A 162 -16.90 9.20 15.45
CA GLY A 162 -15.57 9.32 14.83
C GLY A 162 -15.03 8.03 14.20
N GLN A 163 -15.83 6.98 14.07
CA GLN A 163 -15.39 5.66 13.59
C GLN A 163 -14.86 5.67 12.16
N TYR A 164 -15.31 6.59 11.31
CA TYR A 164 -14.87 6.63 9.91
C TYR A 164 -13.37 6.93 9.78
N HIS A 165 -12.85 7.91 10.53
CA HIS A 165 -11.43 8.29 10.55
C HIS A 165 -10.69 7.79 11.78
N LEU A 166 -11.34 7.01 12.64
CA LEU A 166 -10.80 6.54 13.92
C LEU A 166 -10.15 7.67 14.75
N GLY A 167 -10.77 8.85 14.75
CA GLY A 167 -10.23 10.05 15.39
C GLY A 167 -10.10 9.98 16.91
N HIS A 168 -10.63 8.94 17.53
CA HIS A 168 -10.47 8.65 18.96
C HIS A 168 -9.19 7.88 19.28
N LEU A 169 -8.51 7.32 18.27
CA LEU A 169 -7.23 6.63 18.42
C LEU A 169 -6.07 7.59 18.13
N SER A 170 -4.97 7.46 18.86
CA SER A 170 -3.72 8.16 18.56
C SER A 170 -3.14 7.71 17.21
N GLU A 171 -2.40 8.56 16.53
CA GLU A 171 -1.65 8.21 15.31
C GLU A 171 -0.49 7.24 15.58
N PHE A 172 -0.09 7.09 16.85
CA PHE A 172 0.95 6.19 17.32
C PHE A 172 0.40 4.92 18.00
N GLU A 173 -0.93 4.77 18.04
CA GLU A 173 -1.56 3.59 18.63
C GLU A 173 -1.66 2.46 17.62
N THR A 174 -1.15 1.30 17.99
CA THR A 174 -1.36 0.03 17.27
C THR A 174 -2.58 -0.67 17.86
N ASN A 175 -3.52 -1.07 17.02
CA ASN A 175 -4.73 -1.82 17.41
C ASN A 175 -4.54 -3.30 17.12
#